data_5d34e4232def92b7c09682fc7c8809e9
#
_entry.id   5d34e4232def92b7c09682fc7c8809e9
#
_cell.length_a   1.000
_cell.length_b   1.000
_cell.length_c   1.000
_cell.angle_alpha   90.00
_cell.angle_beta   90.00
_cell.angle_gamma   90.00
#
_symmetry.space_group_name_H-M   'P 1'
#
loop_
_entity.id
_entity.type
_entity.pdbx_description
1 polymer ?
#
loop_
_entity_poly.entity_id
_entity_poly.type
_entity_poly.pdbx_seq_one_letter_code
_entity_poly.pdbx_strand_id
1 'polypeptide(L)' 'MSLVPYVIEQTSRGERSYDIYSRLLKDRIIFLGEEVNETTASLVVAQLLFLESEDPGKDIQLYINSP' A
#
# COMPACT_ATOMS: atom_id res chain seq x y z
N MET A 1 -7.22 -4.19 18.93
CA MET A 1 -6.98 -4.81 17.62
C MET A 1 -7.69 -4.00 16.54
N SER A 2 -6.98 -3.61 15.53
CA SER A 2 -7.60 -2.87 14.43
C SER A 2 -8.04 -3.82 13.32
N LEU A 3 -9.18 -3.49 12.74
CA LEU A 3 -9.69 -4.26 11.61
C LEU A 3 -9.22 -3.60 10.32
N VAL A 4 -8.70 -4.42 9.41
CA VAL A 4 -8.29 -3.95 8.09
C VAL A 4 -9.42 -4.31 7.12
N PRO A 5 -10.10 -3.31 6.55
CA PRO A 5 -11.19 -3.60 5.63
C PRO A 5 -10.67 -4.19 4.32
N TYR A 6 -11.53 -4.97 3.68
CA TYR A 6 -11.24 -5.54 2.37
C TYR A 6 -12.14 -4.93 1.33
N VAL A 7 -11.63 -4.80 0.12
CA VAL A 7 -12.39 -4.33 -1.03
C VAL A 7 -12.42 -5.43 -2.08
N ILE A 8 -13.51 -5.47 -2.84
CA ILE A 8 -13.70 -6.48 -3.87
C ILE A 8 -13.73 -5.78 -5.22
N GLU A 9 -12.91 -6.25 -6.15
CA GLU A 9 -12.90 -5.75 -7.52
C GLU A 9 -13.40 -6.80 -8.47
N GLN A 10 -14.22 -6.38 -9.44
CA GLN A 10 -14.62 -7.21 -10.55
C GLN A 10 -13.55 -7.16 -11.62
N THR A 11 -13.13 -8.32 -12.08
CA THR A 11 -12.17 -8.42 -13.18
C THR A 11 -12.76 -9.31 -14.26
N SER A 12 -12.13 -9.35 -15.43
CA SER A 12 -12.55 -10.21 -16.52
C SER A 12 -12.47 -11.71 -16.15
N ARG A 13 -11.74 -12.03 -15.10
CA ARG A 13 -11.55 -13.41 -14.62
C ARG A 13 -12.35 -13.70 -13.35
N GLY A 14 -13.24 -12.80 -12.94
CA GLY A 14 -14.03 -12.94 -11.73
C GLY A 14 -13.70 -11.88 -10.70
N GLU A 15 -14.05 -12.15 -9.45
CA GLU A 15 -13.83 -11.22 -8.37
C GLU A 15 -12.48 -11.43 -7.72
N ARG A 16 -11.85 -10.31 -7.30
CA ARG A 16 -10.63 -10.36 -6.51
C ARG A 16 -10.82 -9.54 -5.25
N SER A 17 -10.33 -10.08 -4.15
CA SER A 17 -10.41 -9.43 -2.84
C SER A 17 -9.01 -8.93 -2.46
N TYR A 18 -8.94 -7.69 -1.99
CA TYR A 18 -7.70 -7.08 -1.51
C TYR A 18 -7.96 -6.42 -0.16
N ASP A 19 -6.99 -6.49 0.73
CA ASP A 19 -7.04 -5.59 1.88
C ASP A 19 -6.83 -4.16 1.36
N ILE A 20 -7.32 -3.17 2.13
CA ILE A 20 -7.30 -1.78 1.64
C ILE A 20 -5.89 -1.28 1.32
N TYR A 21 -4.90 -1.68 2.11
CA TYR A 21 -3.52 -1.22 1.88
C TYR A 21 -2.95 -1.79 0.59
N SER A 22 -3.18 -3.07 0.32
CA SER A 22 -2.74 -3.70 -0.92
C SER A 22 -3.43 -3.10 -2.13
N ARG A 23 -4.71 -2.75 -1.99
CA ARG A 23 -5.45 -2.13 -3.09
C ARG A 23 -4.92 -0.73 -3.41
N LEU A 24 -4.61 0.04 -2.38
CA LEU A 24 -4.00 1.36 -2.58
C LEU A 24 -2.63 1.24 -3.25
N LEU A 25 -1.87 0.22 -2.87
CA LEU A 25 -0.55 0.01 -3.44
C LEU A 25 -0.59 -0.22 -4.95
N LYS A 26 -1.64 -0.83 -5.46
CA LYS A 26 -1.82 -1.01 -6.91
C LYS A 26 -1.87 0.33 -7.64
N ASP A 27 -2.35 1.38 -6.98
CA ASP A 27 -2.42 2.72 -7.54
C ASP A 27 -1.22 3.58 -7.13
N ARG A 28 -0.15 2.93 -6.67
CA ARG A 28 1.09 3.57 -6.26
C ARG A 28 0.90 4.50 -5.07
N ILE A 29 0.02 4.09 -4.17
CA ILE A 29 -0.25 4.82 -2.93
C ILE A 29 0.22 3.98 -1.75
N ILE A 30 1.08 4.55 -0.92
CA ILE A 30 1.54 3.93 0.32
C ILE A 30 0.92 4.72 1.46
N PHE A 31 0.28 4.02 2.38
CA PHE A 31 -0.34 4.66 3.54
C PHE A 31 0.26 4.10 4.83
N LEU A 32 0.85 4.98 5.64
CA LEU A 32 1.36 4.63 6.96
C LEU A 32 0.50 5.32 8.00
N GLY A 33 -0.32 4.55 8.69
CA GLY A 33 -1.27 5.05 9.69
C GLY A 33 -0.90 4.71 11.13
N GLU A 34 0.37 4.47 11.39
CA GLU A 34 0.82 4.13 12.72
C GLU A 34 2.16 4.81 13.02
N GLU A 35 2.67 4.59 14.22
CA GLU A 35 3.91 5.21 14.66
C GLU A 35 5.08 4.89 13.71
N VAL A 36 5.89 5.90 13.42
CA VAL A 36 7.10 5.71 12.64
C VAL A 36 8.18 5.16 13.56
N ASN A 37 8.63 3.96 13.25
CA ASN A 37 9.72 3.30 13.96
C ASN A 37 10.54 2.52 12.94
N GLU A 38 11.53 1.79 13.42
CA GLU A 38 12.43 1.06 12.53
C GLU A 38 11.69 0.05 11.66
N THR A 39 10.72 -0.66 12.24
CA THR A 39 9.94 -1.66 11.51
C THR A 39 9.05 -1.02 10.46
N THR A 40 8.28 0.00 10.83
CA THR A 40 7.35 0.65 9.90
C THR A 40 8.10 1.41 8.81
N ALA A 41 9.23 2.02 9.15
CA ALA A 41 10.08 2.68 8.15
C ALA A 41 10.61 1.68 7.13
N SER A 42 11.05 0.50 7.58
CA SER A 42 11.52 -0.55 6.68
C SER A 42 10.42 -1.04 5.75
N LEU A 43 9.19 -1.15 6.25
CA LEU A 43 8.05 -1.56 5.42
C LEU A 43 7.75 -0.52 4.34
N VAL A 44 7.85 0.76 4.67
CA VAL A 44 7.65 1.82 3.68
C VAL A 44 8.73 1.76 2.61
N VAL A 45 9.99 1.60 3.01
CA VAL A 45 11.09 1.49 2.06
C VAL A 45 10.92 0.29 1.14
N ALA A 46 10.50 -0.86 1.69
CA ALA A 46 10.27 -2.06 0.89
C ALA A 46 9.20 -1.81 -0.18
N GLN A 47 8.11 -1.13 0.19
CA GLN A 47 7.05 -0.80 -0.76
C GLN A 47 7.52 0.17 -1.83
N LEU A 48 8.33 1.16 -1.45
CA LEU A 48 8.91 2.09 -2.43
C LEU A 48 9.78 1.35 -3.44
N LEU A 49 10.61 0.43 -2.97
CA LEU A 49 11.47 -0.37 -3.84
C LEU A 49 10.64 -1.24 -4.78
N PHE A 50 9.58 -1.84 -4.27
CA PHE A 50 8.68 -2.65 -5.09
C PHE A 50 8.04 -1.82 -6.20
N LEU A 51 7.48 -0.66 -5.84
CA LEU A 51 6.81 0.19 -6.82
C LEU A 51 7.78 0.74 -7.86
N GLU A 52 8.98 1.11 -7.45
CA GLU A 52 10.00 1.57 -8.39
C GLU A 52 10.40 0.47 -9.39
N SER A 53 10.45 -0.78 -8.92
CA SER A 53 10.79 -1.89 -9.80
C SER A 53 9.69 -2.20 -10.82
N GLU A 54 8.43 -1.93 -10.45
CA GLU A 54 7.28 -2.18 -11.33
C GLU A 54 7.22 -1.17 -12.48
N ASP A 55 7.49 0.09 -12.19
CA ASP A 55 7.37 1.14 -13.20
C ASP A 55 8.31 2.30 -12.82
N PRO A 56 9.58 2.22 -13.22
CA PRO A 56 10.57 3.21 -12.83
C PRO A 56 10.21 4.63 -13.29
N GLY A 57 10.40 5.57 -12.39
CA GLY A 57 10.18 6.99 -12.70
C GLY A 57 8.74 7.47 -12.58
N LYS A 58 7.80 6.59 -12.27
CA LYS A 58 6.42 7.02 -12.04
C LYS A 58 6.23 7.49 -10.61
N ASP A 59 5.35 8.47 -10.45
CA ASP A 59 5.06 9.07 -9.14
C ASP A 59 4.49 8.05 -8.16
N ILE A 60 4.88 8.21 -6.90
CA ILE A 60 4.36 7.44 -5.79
C ILE A 60 3.81 8.44 -4.79
N GLN A 61 2.60 8.16 -4.28
CA GLN A 61 1.99 8.98 -3.25
C GLN A 61 2.20 8.31 -1.89
N LEU A 62 2.73 9.07 -0.95
CA LEU A 62 2.99 8.59 0.40
C LEU A 62 2.20 9.42 1.39
N TYR A 63 1.29 8.77 2.09
CA TYR A 63 0.48 9.39 3.14
C TYR A 63 0.94 8.88 4.50
N ILE A 64 1.26 9.79 5.38
CA ILE A 64 1.68 9.43 6.74
C ILE A 64 0.73 10.09 7.73
N ASN A 65 0.13 9.26 8.57
CA ASN A 65 -0.70 9.70 9.68
C ASN A 65 -0.16 9.04 10.94
N SER A 66 0.87 9.65 11.50
CA SER A 66 1.59 9.12 12.65
C SER A 66 1.42 10.04 13.85
N PRO A 67 1.28 9.48 15.07
CA PRO A 67 1.26 10.29 16.28
C PRO A 67 2.60 10.98 16.54
#